data_cad05fdb3562143745eaf6e2b2fe325c
#
_entry.id   cad05fdb3562143745eaf6e2b2fe325c
#
_cell.length_a   1.000
_cell.length_b   1.000
_cell.length_c   1.000
_cell.angle_alpha   90.00
_cell.angle_beta   90.00
_cell.angle_gamma   90.00
#
_symmetry.space_group_name_H-M   'P 1'
#
loop_
_entity.id
_entity.type
_entity.pdbx_description
1 polymer ?
#
loop_
_entity_poly.entity_id
_entity_poly.type
_entity_poly.pdbx_seq_one_letter_code
_entity_poly.pdbx_strand_id
1 'polypeptide(L)'
;MHTVIRRYQGVVNADEVARRAVEEFAPQLRDQPGFQGYWVIDAGGGVLATITVFESEELAAESTAAAATWVQENMPNLVPNAPQVTAGSTTGLMAEAPA
;
A
#
# COMPACT_ATOMS: atom_id res chain seq x y z
N MET A 1 -3.53 -13.98 -8.56
CA MET A 1 -3.06 -12.76 -7.87
C MET A 1 -4.15 -11.72 -7.79
N HIS A 2 -4.13 -10.96 -6.74
CA HIS A 2 -5.07 -9.87 -6.49
C HIS A 2 -4.28 -8.59 -6.16
N THR A 3 -4.61 -7.48 -6.80
CA THR A 3 -3.92 -6.21 -6.63
C THR A 3 -4.85 -5.19 -5.97
N VAL A 4 -4.32 -4.48 -4.98
CA VAL A 4 -5.02 -3.38 -4.31
C VAL A 4 -4.23 -2.10 -4.52
N ILE A 5 -4.90 -1.07 -5.03
CA ILE A 5 -4.33 0.28 -5.15
C ILE A 5 -5.06 1.17 -4.17
N ARG A 6 -4.31 1.84 -3.29
CA ARG A 6 -4.85 2.81 -2.34
C ARG A 6 -4.25 4.17 -2.66
N ARG A 7 -5.11 5.15 -2.92
CA ARG A 7 -4.70 6.50 -3.26
C ARG A 7 -5.11 7.44 -2.13
N TYR A 8 -4.13 8.06 -1.50
CA TYR A 8 -4.32 9.00 -0.40
C TYR A 8 -4.12 10.42 -0.87
N GLN A 9 -4.99 11.33 -0.43
CA GLN A 9 -4.89 12.77 -0.69
C GLN A 9 -4.79 13.53 0.62
N GLY A 10 -4.25 14.74 0.56
CA GLY A 10 -4.08 15.57 1.75
C GLY A 10 -3.03 15.03 2.71
N VAL A 11 -2.06 14.28 2.21
CA VAL A 11 -0.99 13.72 3.03
C VAL A 11 -0.04 14.86 3.44
N VAL A 12 0.23 14.92 4.74
CA VAL A 12 1.16 15.89 5.32
C VAL A 12 2.52 15.22 5.40
N ASN A 13 3.55 15.84 4.82
CA ASN A 13 4.90 15.31 4.81
C ASN A 13 4.99 13.92 4.16
N ALA A 14 4.76 13.88 2.84
CA ALA A 14 4.74 12.64 2.07
C ALA A 14 6.04 11.83 2.19
N ASP A 15 7.20 12.49 2.27
CA ASP A 15 8.49 11.80 2.44
C ASP A 15 8.53 10.98 3.73
N GLU A 16 8.07 11.55 4.83
CA GLU A 16 8.03 10.87 6.13
C GLU A 16 7.05 9.69 6.09
N VAL A 17 5.88 9.88 5.51
CA VAL A 17 4.88 8.82 5.39
C VAL A 17 5.40 7.67 4.55
N ALA A 18 5.99 7.96 3.38
CA ALA A 18 6.55 6.94 2.50
C ALA A 18 7.68 6.16 3.19
N ARG A 19 8.58 6.86 3.85
CA ARG A 19 9.69 6.25 4.58
C ARG A 19 9.18 5.28 5.66
N ARG A 20 8.23 5.74 6.46
CA ARG A 20 7.66 4.92 7.54
C ARG A 20 6.87 3.73 7.01
N ALA A 21 6.14 3.91 5.90
CA ALA A 21 5.43 2.80 5.27
C ALA A 21 6.40 1.70 4.84
N VAL A 22 7.51 2.06 4.23
CA VAL A 22 8.50 1.09 3.77
C VAL A 22 9.29 0.46 4.92
N GLU A 23 9.67 1.25 5.92
CA GLU A 23 10.51 0.74 7.02
C GLU A 23 9.71 0.01 8.11
N GLU A 24 8.47 0.43 8.38
CA GLU A 24 7.69 -0.08 9.51
C GLU A 24 6.54 -0.98 9.10
N PHE A 25 5.83 -0.66 8.02
CA PHE A 25 4.65 -1.41 7.60
C PHE A 25 4.98 -2.53 6.60
N ALA A 26 5.81 -2.25 5.60
CA ALA A 26 6.15 -3.24 4.58
C ALA A 26 6.70 -4.55 5.14
N PRO A 27 7.53 -4.57 6.19
CA PRO A 27 7.96 -5.83 6.80
C PRO A 27 6.82 -6.67 7.34
N GLN A 28 5.76 -6.04 7.88
CA GLN A 28 4.58 -6.74 8.36
C GLN A 28 3.81 -7.41 7.20
N LEU A 29 3.72 -6.74 6.06
CA LEU A 29 3.10 -7.30 4.86
C LEU A 29 3.91 -8.47 4.31
N ARG A 30 5.24 -8.31 4.25
CA ARG A 30 6.13 -9.34 3.72
C ARG A 30 6.02 -10.65 4.50
N ASP A 31 5.76 -10.58 5.80
CA ASP A 31 5.66 -11.76 6.65
C ASP A 31 4.29 -12.47 6.51
N GLN A 32 3.33 -11.88 5.81
CA GLN A 32 2.03 -12.50 5.61
C GLN A 32 2.07 -13.53 4.47
N PRO A 33 1.32 -14.65 4.62
CA PRO A 33 1.24 -15.65 3.54
C PRO A 33 0.70 -15.02 2.25
N GLY A 34 1.26 -15.44 1.12
CA GLY A 34 0.77 -15.02 -0.19
C GLY A 34 1.21 -13.63 -0.62
N PHE A 35 2.05 -12.95 0.13
CA PHE A 35 2.57 -11.65 -0.26
C PHE A 35 3.41 -11.74 -1.53
N GLN A 36 3.13 -10.86 -2.51
CA GLN A 36 3.84 -10.81 -3.78
C GLN A 36 4.63 -9.52 -3.98
N GLY A 37 4.13 -8.40 -3.49
CA GLY A 37 4.83 -7.13 -3.64
C GLY A 37 4.10 -5.94 -3.02
N TYR A 38 4.86 -4.88 -2.78
CA TYR A 38 4.35 -3.63 -2.23
C TYR A 38 5.16 -2.47 -2.76
N TRP A 39 4.48 -1.46 -3.29
CA TRP A 39 5.11 -0.25 -3.82
C TRP A 39 4.45 0.97 -3.21
N VAL A 40 5.25 2.00 -2.94
CA VAL A 40 4.78 3.31 -2.49
C VAL A 40 5.17 4.33 -3.55
N ILE A 41 4.21 5.12 -4.00
CA ILE A 41 4.39 6.12 -5.03
C ILE A 41 4.06 7.49 -4.45
N ASP A 42 5.03 8.41 -4.49
CA ASP A 42 4.80 9.81 -4.18
C ASP A 42 4.47 10.53 -5.48
N ALA A 43 3.22 10.92 -5.65
CA ALA A 43 2.75 11.60 -6.85
C ALA A 43 2.86 13.14 -6.77
N GLY A 44 3.35 13.66 -5.64
CA GLY A 44 3.44 15.10 -5.40
C GLY A 44 2.13 15.70 -4.91
N GLY A 45 2.20 16.93 -4.42
CA GLY A 45 1.01 17.68 -4.00
C GLY A 45 0.23 17.04 -2.86
N GLY A 46 0.87 16.24 -2.01
CA GLY A 46 0.20 15.53 -0.91
C GLY A 46 -0.55 14.29 -1.36
N VAL A 47 -0.24 13.76 -2.53
CA VAL A 47 -0.85 12.52 -3.05
C VAL A 47 0.15 11.38 -2.95
N LEU A 48 -0.21 10.33 -2.23
CA LEU A 48 0.53 9.08 -2.16
C LEU A 48 -0.36 7.94 -2.65
N ALA A 49 0.23 7.01 -3.39
CA ALA A 49 -0.45 5.78 -3.77
C ALA A 49 0.37 4.59 -3.31
N THR A 50 -0.31 3.53 -2.89
CA THR A 50 0.32 2.24 -2.59
C THR A 50 -0.27 1.18 -3.48
N ILE A 51 0.59 0.26 -3.91
CA ILE A 51 0.18 -0.91 -4.69
C ILE A 51 0.60 -2.14 -3.89
N THR A 52 -0.36 -2.99 -3.59
CA THR A 52 -0.13 -4.23 -2.82
C THR A 52 -0.64 -5.41 -3.64
N VAL A 53 0.16 -6.44 -3.76
CA VAL A 53 -0.20 -7.65 -4.50
C VAL A 53 -0.10 -8.86 -3.59
N PHE A 54 -1.18 -9.65 -3.55
CA PHE A 54 -1.26 -10.92 -2.82
C PHE A 54 -1.75 -12.03 -3.75
N GLU A 55 -1.59 -13.27 -3.33
CA GLU A 55 -2.05 -14.43 -4.10
C GLU A 55 -3.57 -14.50 -4.23
N SER A 56 -4.31 -14.04 -3.23
CA SER A 56 -5.77 -14.16 -3.19
C SER A 56 -6.45 -12.87 -2.78
N GLU A 57 -7.73 -12.76 -3.12
CA GLU A 57 -8.59 -11.66 -2.71
C GLU A 57 -8.70 -11.54 -1.19
N GLU A 58 -8.82 -12.66 -0.49
CA GLU A 58 -8.95 -12.67 0.97
C GLU A 58 -7.72 -12.11 1.66
N LEU A 59 -6.54 -12.53 1.22
CA LEU A 59 -5.27 -12.02 1.77
C LEU A 59 -5.09 -10.55 1.46
N ALA A 60 -5.47 -10.11 0.26
CA ALA A 60 -5.43 -8.70 -0.11
C ALA A 60 -6.37 -7.86 0.76
N ALA A 61 -7.58 -8.35 1.04
CA ALA A 61 -8.54 -7.66 1.90
C ALA A 61 -8.01 -7.53 3.34
N GLU A 62 -7.38 -8.56 3.87
CA GLU A 62 -6.74 -8.51 5.19
C GLU A 62 -5.64 -7.45 5.23
N SER A 63 -4.85 -7.34 4.16
CA SER A 63 -3.79 -6.32 4.08
C SER A 63 -4.35 -4.90 4.07
N THR A 64 -5.50 -4.69 3.44
CA THR A 64 -6.18 -3.39 3.41
C THR A 64 -6.65 -3.01 4.81
N ALA A 65 -7.24 -3.94 5.55
CA ALA A 65 -7.65 -3.71 6.93
C ALA A 65 -6.44 -3.40 7.83
N ALA A 66 -5.35 -4.15 7.66
CA ALA A 66 -4.12 -3.93 8.41
C ALA A 66 -3.51 -2.56 8.12
N ALA A 67 -3.54 -2.12 6.85
CA ALA A 67 -3.05 -0.80 6.46
C ALA A 67 -3.85 0.33 7.12
N ALA A 68 -5.18 0.22 7.13
CA ALA A 68 -6.04 1.22 7.76
C ALA A 68 -5.75 1.33 9.27
N THR A 69 -5.63 0.21 9.94
CA THR A 69 -5.31 0.17 11.37
C THR A 69 -3.94 0.79 11.65
N TRP A 70 -2.93 0.40 10.88
CA TRP A 70 -1.57 0.90 11.06
C TRP A 70 -1.48 2.42 10.89
N VAL A 71 -2.14 2.97 9.86
CA VAL A 71 -2.18 4.42 9.62
C VAL A 71 -2.83 5.14 10.80
N GLN A 72 -3.99 4.63 11.27
CA GLN A 72 -4.70 5.25 12.39
C GLN A 72 -3.91 5.22 13.69
N GLU A 73 -3.18 4.16 13.93
CA GLU A 73 -2.40 4.00 15.16
C GLU A 73 -1.09 4.78 15.14
N ASN A 74 -0.47 4.94 13.97
CA ASN A 74 0.88 5.48 13.85
C ASN A 74 0.95 6.88 13.24
N MET A 75 0.06 7.23 12.30
CA MET A 75 0.17 8.47 11.54
C MET A 75 -1.18 9.17 11.29
N PRO A 76 -2.09 9.27 12.29
CA PRO A 76 -3.40 9.86 12.03
C PRO A 76 -3.34 11.32 11.59
N ASN A 77 -2.33 12.06 12.05
CA ASN A 77 -2.17 13.49 11.72
C ASN A 77 -1.46 13.70 10.38
N LEU A 78 -0.72 12.71 9.90
CA LEU A 78 -0.01 12.79 8.62
C LEU A 78 -0.87 12.30 7.45
N VAL A 79 -1.79 11.38 7.73
CA VAL A 79 -2.71 10.80 6.74
C VAL A 79 -4.14 10.96 7.26
N PRO A 80 -4.71 12.17 7.18
CA PRO A 80 -5.99 12.47 7.82
C PRO A 80 -7.21 11.93 7.07
N ASN A 81 -7.05 11.58 5.79
CA ASN A 81 -8.16 11.15 4.95
C ASN A 81 -8.05 9.67 4.60
N ALA A 82 -9.19 8.99 4.55
CA ALA A 82 -9.24 7.63 4.05
C ALA A 82 -8.86 7.57 2.56
N PRO A 83 -8.22 6.47 2.10
CA PRO A 83 -7.83 6.37 0.70
C PRO A 83 -9.00 6.01 -0.20
N GLN A 84 -8.88 6.36 -1.49
CA GLN A 84 -9.67 5.73 -2.53
C GLN A 84 -9.04 4.39 -2.86
N VAL A 85 -9.84 3.33 -2.87
CA VAL A 85 -9.35 1.96 -3.08
C VAL A 85 -9.86 1.44 -4.41
N THR A 86 -8.94 0.94 -5.23
CA THR A 86 -9.24 0.15 -6.43
C THR A 86 -8.60 -1.22 -6.23
N ALA A 87 -9.41 -2.27 -6.29
CA ALA A 87 -8.94 -3.64 -6.08
C ALA A 87 -9.56 -4.58 -7.09
N GLY A 88 -8.80 -5.58 -7.50
CA GLY A 88 -9.27 -6.57 -8.46
C GLY A 88 -8.26 -7.65 -8.74
N SER A 89 -8.68 -8.64 -9.53
CA SER A 89 -7.79 -9.70 -10.00
C SER A 89 -6.72 -9.12 -10.90
N THR A 90 -5.49 -9.56 -10.72
CA THR A 90 -4.38 -9.19 -11.61
C THR A 90 -4.51 -9.99 -12.89
N THR A 91 -4.91 -9.33 -13.97
CA THR A 91 -5.19 -10.00 -15.25
C THR A 91 -4.05 -9.94 -16.25
N GLY A 92 -3.05 -9.12 -15.97
CA GLY A 92 -1.86 -9.03 -16.82
C GLY A 92 -0.68 -8.57 -16.04
N LEU A 93 0.47 -9.18 -16.31
CA LEU A 93 1.73 -8.82 -15.70
C LEU A 93 2.82 -8.88 -16.74
N MET A 94 3.57 -7.78 -16.86
CA MET A 94 4.80 -7.75 -17.63
C MET A 94 5.83 -7.01 -16.79
N ALA A 95 6.96 -7.63 -16.55
CA ALA A 95 8.06 -7.00 -15.86
C ALA A 95 9.34 -7.25 -16.67
N GLU A 96 10.22 -6.25 -16.69
CA GLU A 96 11.52 -6.40 -17.30
C GLU A 96 12.37 -7.35 -16.47
N ALA A 97 12.92 -8.36 -17.11
CA ALA A 97 13.84 -9.25 -16.45
C ALA A 97 15.14 -8.48 -16.13
N PRO A 98 15.73 -8.70 -14.95
CA PRO A 98 17.04 -8.13 -14.67
C PRO A 98 18.07 -8.66 -15.66
N ALA A 99 18.94 -7.78 -16.10
CA ALA A 99 19.99 -8.12 -17.04
C ALA A 99 21.01 -9.07 -16.42
#